data_840fb532c4ccad5f22706c9d5ded0afc
#
_entry.id   840fb532c4ccad5f22706c9d5ded0afc
#
_cell.length_a   1.000
_cell.length_b   1.000
_cell.length_c   1.000
_cell.angle_alpha   90.00
_cell.angle_beta   90.00
_cell.angle_gamma   90.00
#
_symmetry.space_group_name_H-M   'P 1'
#
loop_
_entity.id
_entity.type
_entity.pdbx_description
1 polymer ?
#
loop_
_entity_poly.entity_id
_entity_poly.type
_entity_poly.pdbx_seq_one_letter_code
_entity_poly.pdbx_strand_id
1 'polypeptide(L)'
;MKESLINKLNKLKNSFFIKEDLNKNFKNIYFKIAELIFLKKTFLKKPLIIGLAGGQGSGKTTFAQFLKLILENKYNLKTVTVSIDDIYKNRKERIKISKKINKLFITRGVPGTHDVNFLTRFFKAIKSNTLHKSFLIPKFDKSIDDRLPKYKWHNIEKNLDIFILEGWCVGARPEENNRNLKRPINKLEALEDKNCKWRFMVNQQLKNDYKELFSFIDLMIYLKVPNFNKVLIWRSLQEKKLANSRKNISKIKNKIMSESEIKRFIMFYERITKKMLMDMPKFADIIVPISSNHQPKKIILN
;
A
#
# COMPACT_ATOMS: atom_id res chain seq x y z
N MET A 1 -32.12 17.35 3.09
CA MET A 1 -30.98 17.76 3.95
C MET A 1 -29.71 17.02 3.49
N LYS A 2 -28.61 17.73 3.26
CA LYS A 2 -27.33 17.06 2.96
C LYS A 2 -26.87 16.27 4.19
N GLU A 3 -26.56 14.99 4.00
CA GLU A 3 -26.04 14.13 5.06
C GLU A 3 -24.73 14.71 5.63
N SER A 4 -24.60 14.71 6.97
CA SER A 4 -23.39 15.25 7.60
C SER A 4 -22.16 14.38 7.25
N LEU A 5 -20.98 15.02 7.15
CA LEU A 5 -19.74 14.33 6.84
C LEU A 5 -19.43 13.21 7.86
N ILE A 6 -19.76 13.44 9.13
CA ILE A 6 -19.59 12.42 10.19
C ILE A 6 -20.48 11.20 9.92
N ASN A 7 -21.71 11.39 9.46
CA ASN A 7 -22.59 10.26 9.11
C ASN A 7 -22.02 9.47 7.92
N LYS A 8 -21.50 10.15 6.89
CA LYS A 8 -20.82 9.49 5.76
C LYS A 8 -19.59 8.70 6.21
N LEU A 9 -18.78 9.25 7.12
CA LEU A 9 -17.62 8.56 7.69
C LEU A 9 -18.03 7.33 8.51
N ASN A 10 -19.11 7.41 9.30
CA ASN A 10 -19.63 6.29 10.05
C ASN A 10 -20.22 5.20 9.14
N LYS A 11 -20.91 5.56 8.06
CA LYS A 11 -21.35 4.58 7.05
C LYS A 11 -20.15 3.86 6.40
N LEU A 12 -19.13 4.61 6.03
CA LEU A 12 -17.88 4.03 5.47
C LEU A 12 -17.18 3.14 6.50
N LYS A 13 -17.10 3.56 7.77
CA LYS A 13 -16.60 2.75 8.88
C LYS A 13 -17.32 1.39 8.97
N ASN A 14 -18.64 1.42 8.91
CA ASN A 14 -19.46 0.21 8.99
C ASN A 14 -19.25 -0.73 7.80
N SER A 15 -19.02 -0.18 6.58
CA SER A 15 -18.69 -1.00 5.40
C SER A 15 -17.35 -1.74 5.52
N PHE A 16 -16.45 -1.26 6.37
CA PHE A 16 -15.20 -1.95 6.72
C PHE A 16 -15.34 -2.87 7.95
N PHE A 17 -16.56 -3.07 8.47
CA PHE A 17 -16.84 -3.89 9.65
C PHE A 17 -16.06 -3.44 10.89
N ILE A 18 -15.79 -2.14 11.02
CA ILE A 18 -15.12 -1.56 12.20
C ILE A 18 -16.20 -1.26 13.25
N LYS A 19 -16.12 -1.95 14.39
CA LYS A 19 -17.09 -1.82 15.48
C LYS A 19 -16.77 -0.66 16.43
N GLU A 20 -15.49 -0.31 16.53
CA GLU A 20 -15.00 0.72 17.46
C GLU A 20 -15.55 2.10 17.11
N ASP A 21 -15.75 2.95 18.12
CA ASP A 21 -16.06 4.36 17.89
C ASP A 21 -14.79 5.10 17.44
N LEU A 22 -14.84 5.70 16.24
CA LEU A 22 -13.77 6.47 15.65
C LEU A 22 -13.97 8.00 15.70
N ASN A 23 -15.02 8.50 16.35
CA ASN A 23 -15.34 9.94 16.34
C ASN A 23 -14.18 10.79 16.84
N LYS A 24 -13.51 10.37 17.94
CA LYS A 24 -12.30 11.02 18.46
C LYS A 24 -11.17 10.97 17.46
N ASN A 25 -10.96 9.84 16.77
CA ASN A 25 -9.92 9.66 15.78
C ASN A 25 -10.20 10.49 14.54
N PHE A 26 -11.45 10.57 14.07
CA PHE A 26 -11.82 11.44 12.96
C PHE A 26 -11.43 12.89 13.27
N LYS A 27 -11.82 13.41 14.44
CA LYS A 27 -11.52 14.78 14.86
C LYS A 27 -10.01 15.03 15.03
N ASN A 28 -9.31 14.15 15.73
CA ASN A 28 -7.94 14.42 16.18
C ASN A 28 -6.86 13.99 15.18
N ILE A 29 -7.18 13.11 14.23
CA ILE A 29 -6.20 12.54 13.30
C ILE A 29 -6.62 12.77 11.86
N TYR A 30 -7.75 12.21 11.42
CA TYR A 30 -8.11 12.25 10.00
C TYR A 30 -8.39 13.66 9.49
N PHE A 31 -9.17 14.49 10.23
CA PHE A 31 -9.43 15.88 9.83
C PHE A 31 -8.18 16.73 9.84
N LYS A 32 -7.29 16.55 10.84
CA LYS A 32 -6.04 17.29 10.91
C LYS A 32 -5.09 16.95 9.76
N ILE A 33 -4.98 15.65 9.41
CA ILE A 33 -4.15 15.23 8.26
C ILE A 33 -4.77 15.74 6.96
N ALA A 34 -6.09 15.68 6.79
CA ALA A 34 -6.75 16.21 5.62
C ALA A 34 -6.57 17.74 5.48
N GLU A 35 -6.54 18.48 6.59
CA GLU A 35 -6.22 19.90 6.61
C GLU A 35 -4.78 20.18 6.17
N LEU A 36 -3.79 19.44 6.68
CA LEU A 36 -2.39 19.54 6.25
C LEU A 36 -2.25 19.25 4.74
N ILE A 37 -2.96 18.24 4.24
CA ILE A 37 -3.00 17.91 2.81
C ILE A 37 -3.60 19.05 2.01
N PHE A 38 -4.72 19.61 2.47
CA PHE A 38 -5.38 20.76 1.82
C PHE A 38 -4.44 21.96 1.77
N LEU A 39 -3.84 22.36 2.89
CA LEU A 39 -2.88 23.46 2.92
C LEU A 39 -1.70 23.20 1.97
N LYS A 40 -1.10 22.02 1.97
CA LYS A 40 -0.02 21.69 1.02
C LYS A 40 -0.50 21.78 -0.44
N LYS A 41 -1.72 21.34 -0.75
CA LYS A 41 -2.30 21.41 -2.09
C LYS A 41 -2.52 22.85 -2.55
N THR A 42 -2.90 23.78 -1.65
CA THR A 42 -3.12 25.20 -2.03
C THR A 42 -1.86 25.89 -2.57
N PHE A 43 -0.68 25.46 -2.11
CA PHE A 43 0.61 25.94 -2.62
C PHE A 43 1.05 25.27 -3.92
N LEU A 44 0.41 24.16 -4.33
CA LEU A 44 0.77 23.40 -5.51
C LEU A 44 -0.28 23.57 -6.61
N LYS A 45 0.11 24.15 -7.75
CA LYS A 45 -0.75 24.26 -8.93
C LYS A 45 -1.01 22.91 -9.62
N LYS A 46 -0.19 21.89 -9.34
CA LYS A 46 -0.25 20.53 -9.91
C LYS A 46 -0.92 19.57 -8.93
N PRO A 47 -1.44 18.42 -9.41
CA PRO A 47 -1.93 17.39 -8.52
C PRO A 47 -0.90 16.98 -7.47
N LEU A 48 -1.35 16.83 -6.22
CA LEU A 48 -0.52 16.38 -5.10
C LEU A 48 -0.47 14.84 -5.08
N ILE A 49 0.71 14.26 -5.11
CA ILE A 49 0.93 12.82 -4.99
C ILE A 49 1.30 12.48 -3.55
N ILE A 50 0.47 11.70 -2.89
CA ILE A 50 0.65 11.27 -1.51
C ILE A 50 1.06 9.79 -1.50
N GLY A 51 2.15 9.47 -0.82
CA GLY A 51 2.51 8.11 -0.45
C GLY A 51 1.92 7.75 0.91
N LEU A 52 1.18 6.65 0.99
CA LEU A 52 0.67 6.12 2.25
C LEU A 52 1.24 4.72 2.50
N ALA A 53 2.19 4.63 3.41
CA ALA A 53 2.88 3.40 3.75
C ALA A 53 2.44 2.80 5.10
N GLY A 54 2.64 1.50 5.25
CA GLY A 54 2.41 0.79 6.51
C GLY A 54 2.42 -0.73 6.32
N GLY A 55 2.71 -1.50 7.34
CA GLY A 55 2.74 -2.97 7.28
C GLY A 55 1.39 -3.58 6.87
N GLN A 56 1.41 -4.87 6.47
CA GLN A 56 0.16 -5.58 6.19
C GLN A 56 -0.74 -5.58 7.43
N GLY A 57 -2.04 -5.37 7.21
CA GLY A 57 -3.03 -5.30 8.29
C GLY A 57 -3.04 -3.98 9.07
N SER A 58 -2.20 -2.98 8.74
CA SER A 58 -2.18 -1.68 9.43
C SER A 58 -3.38 -0.76 9.14
N GLY A 59 -4.28 -1.15 8.23
CA GLY A 59 -5.47 -0.35 7.89
C GLY A 59 -5.24 0.73 6.84
N LYS A 60 -4.16 0.67 6.02
CA LYS A 60 -3.85 1.67 4.97
C LYS A 60 -5.02 1.99 4.05
N THR A 61 -5.63 0.97 3.48
CA THR A 61 -6.75 1.15 2.54
C THR A 61 -7.93 1.85 3.20
N THR A 62 -8.28 1.46 4.43
CA THR A 62 -9.31 2.12 5.23
C THR A 62 -8.93 3.58 5.52
N PHE A 63 -7.69 3.81 5.92
CA PHE A 63 -7.16 5.14 6.19
C PHE A 63 -7.22 6.05 4.95
N ALA A 64 -6.79 5.53 3.79
CA ALA A 64 -6.86 6.23 2.51
C ALA A 64 -8.30 6.60 2.13
N GLN A 65 -9.27 5.69 2.33
CA GLN A 65 -10.67 5.93 2.01
C GLN A 65 -11.30 6.99 2.93
N PHE A 66 -10.98 7.00 4.23
CA PHE A 66 -11.42 8.08 5.12
C PHE A 66 -10.83 9.43 4.72
N LEU A 67 -9.54 9.50 4.42
CA LEU A 67 -8.92 10.74 3.93
C LEU A 67 -9.58 11.20 2.62
N LYS A 68 -9.78 10.31 1.65
CA LYS A 68 -10.47 10.62 0.40
C LYS A 68 -11.84 11.23 0.68
N LEU A 69 -12.65 10.57 1.50
CA LEU A 69 -14.01 11.05 1.81
C LEU A 69 -13.99 12.46 2.43
N ILE A 70 -13.04 12.73 3.33
CA ILE A 70 -12.88 14.05 3.96
C ILE A 70 -12.44 15.09 2.93
N LEU A 71 -11.42 14.78 2.13
CA LEU A 71 -10.87 15.71 1.13
C LEU A 71 -11.92 16.10 0.07
N GLU A 72 -12.71 15.14 -0.39
CA GLU A 72 -13.79 15.38 -1.35
C GLU A 72 -14.96 16.18 -0.76
N ASN A 73 -15.39 15.87 0.47
CA ASN A 73 -16.62 16.49 1.01
C ASN A 73 -16.37 17.78 1.81
N LYS A 74 -15.20 17.95 2.43
CA LYS A 74 -14.88 19.15 3.20
C LYS A 74 -14.15 20.21 2.36
N TYR A 75 -13.24 19.74 1.48
CA TYR A 75 -12.34 20.63 0.73
C TYR A 75 -12.60 20.65 -0.77
N ASN A 76 -13.59 19.88 -1.26
CA ASN A 76 -13.96 19.76 -2.68
C ASN A 76 -12.76 19.40 -3.57
N LEU A 77 -11.84 18.57 -3.08
CA LEU A 77 -10.65 18.11 -3.81
C LEU A 77 -10.90 16.73 -4.43
N LYS A 78 -10.84 16.64 -5.75
CA LYS A 78 -10.96 15.37 -6.47
C LYS A 78 -9.80 14.44 -6.11
N THR A 79 -10.11 13.39 -5.35
CA THR A 79 -9.12 12.50 -4.75
C THR A 79 -9.27 11.09 -5.28
N VAL A 80 -8.17 10.50 -5.74
CA VAL A 80 -8.11 9.08 -6.14
C VAL A 80 -7.16 8.33 -5.22
N THR A 81 -7.55 7.10 -4.86
CA THR A 81 -6.72 6.17 -4.11
C THR A 81 -6.43 4.93 -4.95
N VAL A 82 -5.16 4.57 -5.09
CA VAL A 82 -4.72 3.38 -5.79
C VAL A 82 -3.75 2.61 -4.90
N SER A 83 -3.94 1.31 -4.83
CA SER A 83 -2.99 0.43 -4.14
C SER A 83 -1.82 0.07 -5.07
N ILE A 84 -0.60 0.02 -4.54
CA ILE A 84 0.54 -0.54 -5.29
C ILE A 84 0.28 -1.99 -5.68
N ASP A 85 -0.57 -2.69 -4.93
CA ASP A 85 -1.01 -4.06 -5.24
C ASP A 85 -1.87 -4.13 -6.51
N ASP A 86 -2.49 -3.04 -6.96
CA ASP A 86 -3.27 -3.00 -8.19
C ASP A 86 -2.39 -3.04 -9.46
N ILE A 87 -1.13 -2.63 -9.33
CA ILE A 87 -0.20 -2.61 -10.46
C ILE A 87 0.74 -3.81 -10.51
N TYR A 88 0.41 -4.94 -9.89
CA TYR A 88 1.21 -6.15 -10.08
C TYR A 88 1.35 -6.50 -11.57
N LYS A 89 2.52 -6.99 -11.94
CA LYS A 89 2.74 -7.66 -13.21
C LYS A 89 1.78 -8.83 -13.36
N ASN A 90 1.30 -9.08 -14.58
CA ASN A 90 0.45 -10.25 -14.84
C ASN A 90 1.19 -11.57 -14.53
N ARG A 91 0.44 -12.65 -14.44
CA ARG A 91 1.02 -13.95 -14.06
C ARG A 91 2.08 -14.45 -15.05
N LYS A 92 1.88 -14.23 -16.37
CA LYS A 92 2.85 -14.62 -17.41
C LYS A 92 4.18 -13.88 -17.23
N GLU A 93 4.14 -12.58 -16.94
CA GLU A 93 5.36 -11.78 -16.68
C GLU A 93 6.09 -12.26 -15.43
N ARG A 94 5.37 -12.55 -14.33
CA ARG A 94 5.98 -13.06 -13.09
C ARG A 94 6.62 -14.45 -13.30
N ILE A 95 5.98 -15.33 -14.09
CA ILE A 95 6.57 -16.62 -14.48
C ILE A 95 7.86 -16.43 -15.28
N LYS A 96 7.92 -15.47 -16.24
CA LYS A 96 9.15 -15.18 -16.99
C LYS A 96 10.28 -14.73 -16.05
N ILE A 97 9.99 -13.81 -15.12
CA ILE A 97 10.96 -13.32 -14.14
C ILE A 97 11.42 -14.48 -13.22
N SER A 98 10.49 -15.32 -12.77
CA SER A 98 10.81 -16.43 -11.87
C SER A 98 11.75 -17.46 -12.51
N LYS A 99 11.57 -17.76 -13.80
CA LYS A 99 12.47 -18.65 -14.56
C LYS A 99 13.85 -18.04 -14.77
N LYS A 100 13.91 -16.72 -15.00
CA LYS A 100 15.19 -16.02 -15.30
C LYS A 100 16.03 -15.75 -14.06
N ILE A 101 15.42 -15.46 -12.92
CA ILE A 101 16.11 -14.93 -11.73
C ILE A 101 16.03 -15.90 -10.56
N ASN A 102 14.83 -16.09 -10.01
CA ASN A 102 14.57 -16.99 -8.88
C ASN A 102 13.08 -17.30 -8.80
N LYS A 103 12.74 -18.57 -8.51
CA LYS A 103 11.36 -19.07 -8.39
C LYS A 103 10.47 -18.27 -7.45
N LEU A 104 11.02 -17.57 -6.46
CA LEU A 104 10.28 -16.75 -5.52
C LEU A 104 9.53 -15.57 -6.18
N PHE A 105 9.95 -15.12 -7.37
CA PHE A 105 9.26 -14.06 -8.12
C PHE A 105 7.92 -14.47 -8.74
N ILE A 106 7.56 -15.75 -8.71
CA ILE A 106 6.21 -16.19 -9.09
C ILE A 106 5.17 -15.65 -8.10
N THR A 107 5.55 -15.57 -6.81
CA THR A 107 4.73 -14.98 -5.75
C THR A 107 4.74 -13.47 -5.89
N ARG A 108 3.53 -12.87 -6.02
CA ARG A 108 3.37 -11.42 -6.01
C ARG A 108 3.67 -10.83 -4.63
N GLY A 109 4.06 -9.57 -4.59
CA GLY A 109 4.18 -8.81 -3.33
C GLY A 109 5.41 -7.92 -3.28
N VAL A 110 6.59 -8.48 -3.51
CA VAL A 110 7.87 -7.78 -3.34
C VAL A 110 8.22 -6.85 -4.52
N PRO A 111 9.09 -5.86 -4.31
CA PRO A 111 9.66 -5.07 -5.40
C PRO A 111 10.21 -5.97 -6.52
N GLY A 112 9.89 -5.56 -7.78
CA GLY A 112 10.13 -6.35 -8.98
C GLY A 112 8.90 -7.11 -9.49
N THR A 113 7.86 -7.29 -8.65
CA THR A 113 6.60 -7.90 -9.06
C THR A 113 5.50 -6.89 -9.45
N HIS A 114 5.74 -5.60 -9.30
CA HIS A 114 4.85 -4.52 -9.74
C HIS A 114 5.32 -3.94 -11.08
N ASP A 115 4.39 -3.41 -11.86
CA ASP A 115 4.67 -2.67 -13.11
C ASP A 115 4.91 -1.19 -12.77
N VAL A 116 6.03 -0.95 -12.10
CA VAL A 116 6.42 0.37 -11.58
C VAL A 116 6.56 1.38 -12.72
N ASN A 117 7.14 0.97 -13.86
CA ASN A 117 7.34 1.84 -15.01
C ASN A 117 6.03 2.37 -15.59
N PHE A 118 4.95 1.59 -15.50
CA PHE A 118 3.62 2.04 -15.89
C PHE A 118 3.17 3.24 -15.02
N LEU A 119 3.29 3.10 -13.70
CA LEU A 119 2.87 4.15 -12.77
C LEU A 119 3.81 5.37 -12.81
N THR A 120 5.10 5.15 -13.04
CA THR A 120 6.08 6.24 -13.23
C THR A 120 5.72 7.10 -14.44
N ARG A 121 5.33 6.50 -15.57
CA ARG A 121 4.85 7.27 -16.75
C ARG A 121 3.61 8.10 -16.42
N PHE A 122 2.67 7.53 -15.67
CA PHE A 122 1.48 8.26 -15.22
C PHE A 122 1.86 9.44 -14.33
N PHE A 123 2.76 9.27 -13.36
CA PHE A 123 3.19 10.36 -12.48
C PHE A 123 3.95 11.45 -13.24
N LYS A 124 4.78 11.07 -14.21
CA LYS A 124 5.42 12.04 -15.13
C LYS A 124 4.36 12.88 -15.86
N ALA A 125 3.34 12.23 -16.42
CA ALA A 125 2.27 12.92 -17.14
C ALA A 125 1.46 13.88 -16.24
N ILE A 126 1.17 13.51 -15.00
CA ILE A 126 0.54 14.40 -14.02
C ILE A 126 1.42 15.62 -13.72
N LYS A 127 2.71 15.37 -13.43
CA LYS A 127 3.64 16.44 -13.02
C LYS A 127 3.99 17.40 -14.14
N SER A 128 4.01 16.94 -15.38
CA SER A 128 4.22 17.77 -16.56
C SER A 128 2.95 18.42 -17.11
N ASN A 129 1.79 18.14 -16.51
CA ASN A 129 0.47 18.60 -17.00
C ASN A 129 0.17 18.16 -18.44
N THR A 130 0.70 17.02 -18.86
CA THR A 130 0.49 16.45 -20.20
C THR A 130 -0.62 15.40 -20.24
N LEU A 131 -1.39 15.27 -19.17
CA LEU A 131 -2.52 14.37 -19.11
C LEU A 131 -3.73 14.98 -19.85
N HIS A 132 -3.83 14.74 -21.16
CA HIS A 132 -4.89 15.32 -21.99
C HIS A 132 -6.23 14.59 -21.91
N LYS A 133 -6.21 13.30 -21.53
CA LYS A 133 -7.39 12.41 -21.41
C LYS A 133 -7.37 11.68 -20.08
N SER A 134 -8.44 10.92 -19.79
CA SER A 134 -8.44 9.99 -18.67
C SER A 134 -7.34 8.94 -18.83
N PHE A 135 -6.82 8.46 -17.72
CA PHE A 135 -5.77 7.44 -17.67
C PHE A 135 -6.28 6.17 -16.96
N LEU A 136 -6.10 5.03 -17.58
CA LEU A 136 -6.53 3.74 -17.01
C LEU A 136 -5.38 3.12 -16.22
N ILE A 137 -5.55 2.97 -14.90
CA ILE A 137 -4.60 2.25 -14.04
C ILE A 137 -5.07 0.81 -13.84
N PRO A 138 -4.20 -0.20 -14.00
CA PRO A 138 -4.56 -1.59 -13.79
C PRO A 138 -5.24 -1.82 -12.44
N LYS A 139 -6.09 -2.83 -12.40
CA LYS A 139 -6.65 -3.39 -11.18
C LYS A 139 -6.35 -4.87 -11.13
N PHE A 140 -5.83 -5.32 -9.99
CA PHE A 140 -5.42 -6.71 -9.79
C PHE A 140 -6.43 -7.47 -8.95
N ASP A 141 -6.79 -8.67 -9.39
CA ASP A 141 -7.63 -9.58 -8.62
C ASP A 141 -6.78 -10.67 -7.96
N LYS A 142 -6.70 -10.61 -6.65
CA LYS A 142 -5.92 -11.58 -5.85
C LYS A 142 -6.51 -13.00 -5.89
N SER A 143 -7.79 -13.16 -6.24
CA SER A 143 -8.45 -14.46 -6.28
C SER A 143 -8.03 -15.28 -7.50
N ILE A 144 -7.87 -14.64 -8.66
CA ILE A 144 -7.38 -15.25 -9.89
C ILE A 144 -5.87 -15.10 -10.09
N ASP A 145 -5.20 -14.37 -9.17
CA ASP A 145 -3.77 -14.05 -9.19
C ASP A 145 -3.31 -13.38 -10.50
N ASP A 146 -4.18 -12.52 -11.08
CA ASP A 146 -3.89 -11.81 -12.32
C ASP A 146 -4.60 -10.45 -12.40
N ARG A 147 -4.26 -9.64 -13.42
CA ARG A 147 -4.93 -8.37 -13.72
C ARG A 147 -6.34 -8.58 -14.23
N LEU A 148 -7.25 -7.73 -13.80
CA LEU A 148 -8.58 -7.66 -14.38
C LEU A 148 -8.54 -7.13 -15.82
N PRO A 149 -9.59 -7.42 -16.64
CA PRO A 149 -9.75 -6.82 -17.96
C PRO A 149 -9.78 -5.28 -17.91
N LYS A 150 -9.31 -4.60 -18.96
CA LYS A 150 -9.14 -3.13 -19.00
C LYS A 150 -10.40 -2.34 -18.64
N TYR A 151 -11.59 -2.81 -18.98
CA TYR A 151 -12.85 -2.14 -18.65
C TYR A 151 -13.16 -2.08 -17.14
N LYS A 152 -12.44 -2.87 -16.32
CA LYS A 152 -12.52 -2.87 -14.86
C LYS A 152 -11.38 -2.08 -14.19
N TRP A 153 -10.47 -1.49 -14.97
CA TRP A 153 -9.36 -0.71 -14.43
C TRP A 153 -9.85 0.61 -13.84
N HIS A 154 -9.04 1.20 -12.99
CA HIS A 154 -9.31 2.52 -12.43
C HIS A 154 -9.23 3.58 -13.53
N ASN A 155 -10.32 4.29 -13.77
CA ASN A 155 -10.33 5.43 -14.70
C ASN A 155 -10.01 6.71 -13.91
N ILE A 156 -8.86 7.30 -14.20
CA ILE A 156 -8.37 8.51 -13.54
C ILE A 156 -8.65 9.71 -14.46
N GLU A 157 -9.49 10.62 -14.00
CA GLU A 157 -9.82 11.84 -14.75
C GLU A 157 -8.65 12.82 -14.76
N LYS A 158 -8.57 13.66 -15.81
CA LYS A 158 -7.50 14.66 -15.99
C LYS A 158 -7.48 15.76 -14.91
N ASN A 159 -8.63 16.08 -14.35
CA ASN A 159 -8.82 17.14 -13.35
C ASN A 159 -8.68 16.64 -11.91
N LEU A 160 -7.77 15.71 -11.70
CA LEU A 160 -7.39 15.18 -10.39
C LEU A 160 -6.67 16.24 -9.55
N ASP A 161 -7.04 16.38 -8.27
CA ASP A 161 -6.33 17.23 -7.31
C ASP A 161 -5.33 16.42 -6.48
N ILE A 162 -5.72 15.23 -6.04
CA ILE A 162 -4.93 14.41 -5.11
C ILE A 162 -4.92 12.97 -5.59
N PHE A 163 -3.71 12.40 -5.68
CA PHE A 163 -3.47 10.98 -5.90
C PHE A 163 -2.84 10.36 -4.65
N ILE A 164 -3.50 9.39 -4.04
CA ILE A 164 -2.98 8.63 -2.91
C ILE A 164 -2.50 7.27 -3.42
N LEU A 165 -1.19 7.04 -3.42
CA LEU A 165 -0.59 5.73 -3.64
C LEU A 165 -0.42 5.05 -2.28
N GLU A 166 -1.24 4.03 -1.99
CA GLU A 166 -1.09 3.27 -0.76
C GLU A 166 -0.37 1.94 -0.99
N GLY A 167 0.41 1.51 -0.02
CA GLY A 167 1.02 0.20 -0.09
C GLY A 167 2.00 -0.12 1.03
N TRP A 168 2.30 -1.41 1.16
CA TRP A 168 3.15 -1.89 2.23
C TRP A 168 4.63 -1.48 2.06
N CYS A 169 5.10 -1.30 0.82
CA CYS A 169 6.47 -0.92 0.48
C CYS A 169 6.58 0.47 -0.17
N VAL A 170 5.49 1.27 -0.15
CA VAL A 170 5.54 2.65 -0.66
C VAL A 170 6.54 3.45 0.16
N GLY A 171 7.48 4.13 -0.52
CA GLY A 171 8.57 4.87 0.12
C GLY A 171 9.70 3.98 0.70
N ALA A 172 9.67 2.66 0.49
CA ALA A 172 10.76 1.79 0.93
C ALA A 172 12.08 2.15 0.24
N ARG A 173 13.17 2.17 1.03
CA ARG A 173 14.54 2.44 0.55
C ARG A 173 15.34 1.15 0.45
N PRO A 174 16.31 1.09 -0.47
CA PRO A 174 17.17 -0.07 -0.61
C PRO A 174 18.05 -0.26 0.62
N GLU A 175 18.53 -1.48 0.81
CA GLU A 175 19.64 -1.77 1.72
C GLU A 175 20.94 -1.28 1.07
N GLU A 176 21.63 -0.37 1.74
CA GLU A 176 22.88 0.22 1.21
C GLU A 176 24.07 -0.73 1.35
N ASN A 177 24.09 -1.49 2.46
CA ASN A 177 25.17 -2.43 2.74
C ASN A 177 24.86 -3.83 2.21
N ASN A 178 25.56 -4.23 1.15
CA ASN A 178 25.43 -5.55 0.55
C ASN A 178 25.73 -6.72 1.52
N ARG A 179 26.53 -6.50 2.59
CA ARG A 179 26.79 -7.54 3.59
C ARG A 179 25.49 -7.93 4.32
N ASN A 180 24.58 -6.97 4.54
CA ASN A 180 23.28 -7.24 5.15
C ASN A 180 22.41 -8.12 4.24
N LEU A 181 22.52 -7.96 2.91
CA LEU A 181 21.82 -8.81 1.95
C LEU A 181 22.37 -10.22 1.91
N LYS A 182 23.66 -10.44 2.17
CA LYS A 182 24.24 -11.79 2.19
C LYS A 182 23.73 -12.64 3.36
N ARG A 183 23.36 -12.01 4.49
CA ARG A 183 22.82 -12.71 5.66
C ARG A 183 21.31 -12.95 5.51
N PRO A 184 20.84 -14.20 5.49
CA PRO A 184 19.40 -14.48 5.50
C PRO A 184 18.81 -14.08 6.86
N ILE A 185 17.62 -13.50 6.84
CA ILE A 185 16.91 -13.08 8.08
C ILE A 185 15.79 -14.02 8.48
N ASN A 186 15.44 -14.96 7.61
CA ASN A 186 14.40 -15.96 7.85
C ASN A 186 14.64 -17.24 7.05
N LYS A 187 13.81 -18.27 7.31
CA LYS A 187 13.94 -19.59 6.67
C LYS A 187 13.74 -19.54 5.14
N LEU A 188 12.85 -18.65 4.63
CA LEU A 188 12.64 -18.53 3.19
C LEU A 188 13.91 -18.08 2.48
N GLU A 189 14.58 -17.03 2.99
CA GLU A 189 15.85 -16.56 2.43
C GLU A 189 16.98 -17.61 2.57
N ALA A 190 17.03 -18.32 3.71
CA ALA A 190 18.07 -19.31 3.96
C ALA A 190 17.93 -20.55 3.07
N LEU A 191 16.71 -21.02 2.84
CA LEU A 191 16.45 -22.29 2.15
C LEU A 191 16.16 -22.12 0.65
N GLU A 192 15.46 -21.06 0.26
CA GLU A 192 14.95 -20.88 -1.12
C GLU A 192 15.69 -19.80 -1.90
N ASP A 193 16.55 -19.00 -1.23
CA ASP A 193 17.41 -17.97 -1.87
C ASP A 193 18.87 -18.08 -1.39
N LYS A 194 19.43 -19.29 -1.35
CA LYS A 194 20.80 -19.57 -0.88
C LYS A 194 21.85 -18.69 -1.56
N ASN A 195 21.68 -18.45 -2.86
CA ASN A 195 22.60 -17.64 -3.68
C ASN A 195 22.27 -16.13 -3.66
N CYS A 196 21.36 -15.69 -2.79
CA CYS A 196 20.97 -14.27 -2.63
C CYS A 196 20.36 -13.60 -3.88
N LYS A 197 20.13 -14.32 -4.99
CA LYS A 197 19.68 -13.75 -6.26
C LYS A 197 18.34 -13.00 -6.14
N TRP A 198 17.41 -13.56 -5.36
CA TRP A 198 16.10 -12.96 -5.16
C TRP A 198 16.20 -11.65 -4.37
N ARG A 199 16.82 -11.66 -3.17
CA ARG A 199 16.89 -10.47 -2.32
C ARG A 199 17.81 -9.37 -2.88
N PHE A 200 18.86 -9.73 -3.65
CA PHE A 200 19.64 -8.75 -4.38
C PHE A 200 18.82 -8.08 -5.49
N MET A 201 18.04 -8.85 -6.26
CA MET A 201 17.17 -8.28 -7.30
C MET A 201 16.07 -7.40 -6.69
N VAL A 202 15.43 -7.84 -5.60
CA VAL A 202 14.45 -7.02 -4.86
C VAL A 202 15.08 -5.68 -4.45
N ASN A 203 16.30 -5.71 -3.91
CA ASN A 203 17.03 -4.51 -3.51
C ASN A 203 17.41 -3.63 -4.71
N GLN A 204 17.83 -4.23 -5.82
CA GLN A 204 18.14 -3.52 -7.05
C GLN A 204 16.92 -2.80 -7.62
N GLN A 205 15.74 -3.43 -7.55
CA GLN A 205 14.48 -2.79 -7.94
C GLN A 205 14.18 -1.56 -7.06
N LEU A 206 14.36 -1.67 -5.74
CA LEU A 206 14.22 -0.51 -4.83
C LEU A 206 15.21 0.61 -5.16
N LYS A 207 16.45 0.25 -5.52
CA LYS A 207 17.51 1.22 -5.83
C LYS A 207 17.25 1.98 -7.12
N ASN A 208 16.57 1.37 -8.08
CA ASN A 208 16.33 1.93 -9.42
C ASN A 208 14.87 2.34 -9.60
N ASP A 209 14.04 1.46 -10.15
CA ASP A 209 12.69 1.76 -10.63
C ASP A 209 11.78 2.32 -9.53
N TYR A 210 11.86 1.75 -8.31
CA TYR A 210 11.03 2.23 -7.20
C TYR A 210 11.52 3.56 -6.63
N LYS A 211 12.83 3.81 -6.63
CA LYS A 211 13.39 5.10 -6.25
C LYS A 211 12.86 6.20 -7.16
N GLU A 212 12.85 5.95 -8.48
CA GLU A 212 12.28 6.89 -9.46
C GLU A 212 10.78 7.10 -9.21
N LEU A 213 10.00 6.03 -9.05
CA LEU A 213 8.56 6.17 -8.75
C LEU A 213 8.31 6.97 -7.49
N PHE A 214 9.02 6.67 -6.41
CA PHE A 214 8.79 7.33 -5.12
C PHE A 214 9.32 8.76 -5.06
N SER A 215 10.19 9.18 -5.98
CA SER A 215 10.63 10.58 -6.09
C SER A 215 9.52 11.55 -6.50
N PHE A 216 8.40 11.05 -7.05
CA PHE A 216 7.22 11.86 -7.37
C PHE A 216 6.30 12.13 -6.17
N ILE A 217 6.51 11.45 -5.04
CA ILE A 217 5.69 11.64 -3.83
C ILE A 217 6.00 12.99 -3.21
N ASP A 218 4.98 13.83 -3.06
CA ASP A 218 5.07 15.18 -2.50
C ASP A 218 4.87 15.18 -0.97
N LEU A 219 4.15 14.18 -0.47
CA LEU A 219 3.84 14.02 0.96
C LEU A 219 3.82 12.55 1.33
N MET A 220 4.66 12.17 2.29
CA MET A 220 4.76 10.78 2.76
C MET A 220 4.09 10.59 4.11
N ILE A 221 3.05 9.75 4.16
CA ILE A 221 2.34 9.37 5.38
C ILE A 221 2.74 7.93 5.74
N TYR A 222 3.16 7.71 6.97
CA TYR A 222 3.55 6.40 7.46
C TYR A 222 2.69 5.91 8.63
N LEU A 223 1.92 4.85 8.41
CA LEU A 223 1.21 4.14 9.48
C LEU A 223 2.20 3.20 10.17
N LYS A 224 2.80 3.66 11.26
CA LYS A 224 3.83 2.93 11.99
C LYS A 224 3.21 1.83 12.84
N VAL A 225 3.39 0.59 12.40
CA VAL A 225 2.99 -0.59 13.19
C VAL A 225 3.92 -0.76 14.40
N PRO A 226 3.46 -1.35 15.53
CA PRO A 226 4.26 -1.48 16.74
C PRO A 226 5.58 -2.24 16.52
N ASN A 227 5.52 -3.36 15.81
CA ASN A 227 6.65 -4.20 15.45
C ASN A 227 6.25 -5.21 14.37
N PHE A 228 7.23 -5.97 13.85
CA PHE A 228 6.98 -6.96 12.81
C PHE A 228 6.07 -8.13 13.27
N ASN A 229 6.14 -8.55 14.52
CA ASN A 229 5.31 -9.64 15.04
C ASN A 229 3.81 -9.29 14.97
N LYS A 230 3.44 -8.00 15.16
CA LYS A 230 2.06 -7.55 14.98
C LYS A 230 1.58 -7.68 13.55
N VAL A 231 2.45 -7.51 12.56
CA VAL A 231 2.09 -7.73 11.14
C VAL A 231 1.67 -9.18 10.90
N LEU A 232 2.40 -10.15 11.48
CA LEU A 232 2.06 -11.57 11.39
C LEU A 232 0.69 -11.85 12.03
N ILE A 233 0.47 -11.35 13.26
CA ILE A 233 -0.80 -11.52 13.99
C ILE A 233 -1.95 -10.92 13.18
N TRP A 234 -1.80 -9.69 12.69
CA TRP A 234 -2.84 -8.99 11.94
C TRP A 234 -3.16 -9.67 10.61
N ARG A 235 -2.14 -10.19 9.93
CA ARG A 235 -2.35 -10.96 8.70
C ARG A 235 -3.12 -12.26 8.97
N SER A 236 -2.78 -12.97 10.05
CA SER A 236 -3.50 -14.18 10.48
C SER A 236 -4.97 -13.87 10.82
N LEU A 237 -5.23 -12.77 11.52
CA LEU A 237 -6.61 -12.33 11.81
C LEU A 237 -7.39 -11.97 10.53
N GLN A 238 -6.73 -11.36 9.55
CA GLN A 238 -7.34 -11.02 8.26
C GLN A 238 -7.74 -12.29 7.49
N GLU A 239 -6.92 -13.32 7.47
CA GLU A 239 -7.25 -14.60 6.84
C GLU A 239 -8.42 -15.31 7.57
N LYS A 240 -8.43 -15.30 8.91
CA LYS A 240 -9.56 -15.84 9.69
C LYS A 240 -10.87 -15.12 9.40
N LYS A 241 -10.85 -13.78 9.29
CA LYS A 241 -12.04 -12.99 8.91
C LYS A 241 -12.52 -13.34 7.51
N LEU A 242 -11.62 -13.48 6.54
CA LEU A 242 -11.94 -13.91 5.18
C LEU A 242 -12.54 -15.32 5.15
N ALA A 243 -12.01 -16.24 5.95
CA ALA A 243 -12.55 -17.58 6.11
C ALA A 243 -13.99 -17.58 6.60
N ASN A 244 -14.27 -16.79 7.65
CA ASN A 244 -15.58 -16.70 8.27
C ASN A 244 -16.63 -16.02 7.36
N SER A 245 -16.26 -14.97 6.63
CA SER A 245 -17.17 -14.27 5.70
C SER A 245 -17.56 -15.14 4.49
N ARG A 246 -16.80 -16.17 4.17
CA ARG A 246 -17.00 -17.06 3.00
C ARG A 246 -17.64 -18.40 3.33
N LYS A 247 -17.86 -18.74 4.58
CA LYS A 247 -18.57 -19.97 4.99
C LYS A 247 -19.96 -20.12 4.36
N ASN A 248 -20.59 -19.02 3.98
CA ASN A 248 -21.93 -18.98 3.38
C ASN A 248 -21.96 -18.94 1.83
N ILE A 249 -20.80 -18.98 1.15
CA ILE A 249 -20.73 -18.92 -0.32
C ILE A 249 -20.16 -20.23 -0.84
N SER A 250 -21.04 -21.17 -1.09
CA SER A 250 -20.78 -22.59 -1.37
C SER A 250 -20.31 -22.92 -2.80
N LYS A 251 -19.46 -22.18 -3.49
CA LYS A 251 -18.98 -22.66 -4.82
C LYS A 251 -17.58 -22.20 -5.26
N ILE A 252 -16.85 -21.43 -4.50
CA ILE A 252 -15.48 -21.08 -4.88
C ILE A 252 -14.53 -21.66 -3.82
N LYS A 253 -13.81 -22.73 -4.18
CA LYS A 253 -12.64 -23.22 -3.40
C LYS A 253 -11.52 -22.17 -3.41
N ASN A 254 -11.77 -21.02 -2.79
CA ASN A 254 -10.73 -20.06 -2.52
C ASN A 254 -9.85 -20.63 -1.41
N LYS A 255 -8.64 -20.95 -1.77
CA LYS A 255 -7.63 -21.53 -0.90
C LYS A 255 -7.33 -20.54 0.25
N ILE A 256 -7.92 -20.82 1.40
CA ILE A 256 -7.59 -20.12 2.65
C ILE A 256 -6.21 -20.61 3.07
N MET A 257 -5.30 -19.69 3.33
CA MET A 257 -3.96 -20.04 3.75
C MET A 257 -3.96 -20.66 5.15
N SER A 258 -3.29 -21.78 5.31
CA SER A 258 -2.96 -22.37 6.61
C SER A 258 -2.01 -21.46 7.39
N GLU A 259 -1.85 -21.73 8.68
CA GLU A 259 -0.93 -20.95 9.53
C GLU A 259 0.52 -21.01 9.03
N SER A 260 0.96 -22.17 8.56
CA SER A 260 2.29 -22.34 7.97
C SER A 260 2.46 -21.57 6.66
N GLU A 261 1.43 -21.57 5.80
CA GLU A 261 1.43 -20.78 4.56
C GLU A 261 1.44 -19.27 4.85
N ILE A 262 0.71 -18.80 5.88
CA ILE A 262 0.74 -17.39 6.31
C ILE A 262 2.12 -17.04 6.83
N LYS A 263 2.73 -17.86 7.70
CA LYS A 263 4.10 -17.64 8.19
C LYS A 263 5.10 -17.56 7.03
N ARG A 264 5.01 -18.49 6.07
CA ARG A 264 5.87 -18.45 4.88
C ARG A 264 5.61 -17.21 4.02
N PHE A 265 4.33 -16.85 3.81
CA PHE A 265 3.95 -15.66 3.05
C PHE A 265 4.53 -14.38 3.66
N ILE A 266 4.48 -14.22 4.97
CA ILE A 266 5.01 -13.03 5.67
C ILE A 266 6.54 -12.92 5.55
N MET A 267 7.27 -14.03 5.41
CA MET A 267 8.73 -14.00 5.23
C MET A 267 9.17 -13.25 3.97
N PHE A 268 8.34 -13.18 2.92
CA PHE A 268 8.61 -12.38 1.72
C PHE A 268 8.72 -10.88 2.02
N TYR A 269 8.02 -10.41 3.04
CA TYR A 269 7.89 -8.99 3.37
C TYR A 269 8.79 -8.56 4.52
N GLU A 270 9.32 -9.51 5.26
CA GLU A 270 9.96 -9.30 6.55
C GLU A 270 11.14 -8.32 6.49
N ARG A 271 12.07 -8.53 5.54
CA ARG A 271 13.27 -7.70 5.40
C ARG A 271 12.92 -6.23 5.17
N ILE A 272 12.08 -5.96 4.18
CA ILE A 272 11.69 -4.59 3.83
C ILE A 272 10.85 -3.98 4.96
N THR A 273 9.92 -4.72 5.55
CA THR A 273 9.09 -4.21 6.66
C THR A 273 9.96 -3.83 7.87
N LYS A 274 10.92 -4.69 8.25
CA LYS A 274 11.85 -4.38 9.35
C LYS A 274 12.69 -3.14 9.04
N LYS A 275 13.19 -3.02 7.81
CA LYS A 275 13.93 -1.83 7.37
C LYS A 275 13.06 -0.58 7.39
N MET A 276 11.84 -0.64 6.90
CA MET A 276 10.90 0.49 6.94
C MET A 276 10.55 0.92 8.37
N LEU A 277 10.46 0.00 9.33
CA LEU A 277 10.25 0.34 10.74
C LEU A 277 11.37 1.21 11.32
N MET A 278 12.61 1.03 10.82
CA MET A 278 13.78 1.82 11.23
C MET A 278 13.93 3.13 10.45
N ASP A 279 13.67 3.08 9.14
CA ASP A 279 13.99 4.19 8.24
C ASP A 279 12.84 5.20 8.10
N MET A 280 11.60 4.72 7.91
CA MET A 280 10.44 5.59 7.64
C MET A 280 10.24 6.70 8.68
N PRO A 281 10.45 6.45 10.00
CA PRO A 281 10.35 7.50 11.00
C PRO A 281 11.32 8.67 10.81
N LYS A 282 12.35 8.52 9.98
CA LYS A 282 13.38 9.55 9.74
C LYS A 282 13.05 10.49 8.58
N PHE A 283 12.12 10.09 7.70
CA PHE A 283 11.87 10.87 6.48
C PHE A 283 10.39 10.93 6.03
N ALA A 284 9.48 10.19 6.67
CA ALA A 284 8.06 10.37 6.41
C ALA A 284 7.60 11.71 6.99
N ASP A 285 6.91 12.52 6.21
CA ASP A 285 6.42 13.84 6.65
C ASP A 285 5.42 13.71 7.80
N ILE A 286 4.55 12.70 7.74
CA ILE A 286 3.52 12.44 8.74
C ILE A 286 3.65 10.98 9.22
N ILE A 287 3.82 10.79 10.52
CA ILE A 287 3.84 9.46 11.13
C ILE A 287 2.61 9.30 12.01
N VAL A 288 1.89 8.21 11.79
CA VAL A 288 0.73 7.83 12.61
C VAL A 288 1.01 6.47 13.25
N PRO A 289 1.44 6.44 14.53
CA PRO A 289 1.60 5.19 15.26
C PRO A 289 0.24 4.47 15.41
N ILE A 290 0.22 3.19 15.05
CA ILE A 290 -0.96 2.33 15.17
C ILE A 290 -0.82 1.48 16.43
N SER A 291 -1.86 1.45 17.25
CA SER A 291 -1.91 0.62 18.46
C SER A 291 -2.06 -0.88 18.14
N SER A 292 -1.89 -1.73 19.14
CA SER A 292 -2.07 -3.19 18.99
C SER A 292 -3.47 -3.61 18.54
N ASN A 293 -4.48 -2.79 18.78
CA ASN A 293 -5.88 -2.95 18.36
C ASN A 293 -6.25 -2.10 17.14
N HIS A 294 -5.30 -1.86 16.24
CA HIS A 294 -5.48 -1.18 14.95
C HIS A 294 -5.94 0.29 15.03
N GLN A 295 -5.87 0.93 16.19
CA GLN A 295 -6.29 2.33 16.33
C GLN A 295 -5.12 3.28 16.11
N PRO A 296 -5.28 4.33 15.28
CA PRO A 296 -4.30 5.40 15.18
C PRO A 296 -4.24 6.17 16.50
N LYS A 297 -3.02 6.46 16.99
CA LYS A 297 -2.81 7.07 18.32
C LYS A 297 -2.71 8.59 18.28
N LYS A 298 -1.81 9.10 17.44
CA LYS A 298 -1.47 10.52 17.32
C LYS A 298 -0.85 10.84 15.97
N ILE A 299 -0.67 12.11 15.68
CA ILE A 299 0.12 12.60 14.55
C ILE A 299 1.49 13.01 15.07
N ILE A 300 2.54 12.62 14.36
CA ILE A 300 3.91 13.08 14.54
C ILE A 300 4.33 13.67 13.20
N LEU A 301 4.79 14.91 13.18
CA LEU A 301 5.30 15.62 12.01
C LEU A 301 6.83 15.66 12.09
N ASN A 302 7.51 15.47 10.95
CA ASN A 302 8.95 15.69 10.77
C ASN A 302 9.20 16.99 10.04
#